data_cba0fa4702d2913125be60d568eeaf86
#
_entry.id   cba0fa4702d2913125be60d568eeaf86
#
_cell.length_a   1.000
_cell.length_b   1.000
_cell.length_c   1.000
_cell.angle_alpha   90.00
_cell.angle_beta   90.00
_cell.angle_gamma   90.00
#
_symmetry.space_group_name_H-M   'P 1'
#
loop_
_entity.id
_entity.type
_entity.pdbx_description
1 polymer ?
#
loop_
_entity_poly.entity_id
_entity_poly.type
_entity_poly.pdbx_seq_one_letter_code
_entity_poly.pdbx_strand_id
1 'polypeptide(L)'
;KGFTLTHEAILSIFKDVCAVQIDDDAQFEIVGVADIRETDDYPGIRVSLKANYPPISVPLTVDVTTGDKITPREIEYTFSTLFDDRTFSVLAYNLETVLAEKLETVLSRNIANTRPRDYYDIYILSTLRGDECDKALLRQAMERTAEKRGSSKILTQYPEIMQEIRESDTLRRQWNKYSREYDYAKEISFDDTCDAIQKIMDEIIK
;
A
#
# COMPACT_ATOMS: atom_id res chain seq x y z
N LYS A 1 17.38 -7.00 -0.16
CA LYS A 1 18.20 -6.05 0.64
C LYS A 1 19.61 -5.96 0.06
N GLY A 2 20.21 -4.75 -0.04
CA GLY A 2 21.62 -4.56 -0.34
C GLY A 2 21.98 -4.34 -1.81
N PHE A 3 21.05 -4.04 -2.70
CA PHE A 3 21.37 -3.56 -4.05
C PHE A 3 20.95 -2.09 -4.23
N THR A 4 21.67 -1.41 -5.11
CA THR A 4 21.35 -0.02 -5.46
C THR A 4 20.14 -0.01 -6.41
N LEU A 5 19.17 0.89 -6.15
CA LEU A 5 18.01 1.06 -7.01
C LEU A 5 18.43 1.80 -8.30
N THR A 6 18.79 1.05 -9.33
CA THR A 6 19.09 1.55 -10.67
C THR A 6 18.31 0.76 -11.71
N HIS A 7 18.03 1.38 -12.87
CA HIS A 7 17.36 0.70 -13.98
C HIS A 7 18.08 -0.58 -14.40
N GLU A 8 19.41 -0.55 -14.45
CA GLU A 8 20.22 -1.70 -14.85
C GLU A 8 20.09 -2.87 -13.86
N ALA A 9 20.18 -2.57 -12.55
CA ALA A 9 20.06 -3.59 -11.52
C ALA A 9 18.65 -4.21 -11.52
N ILE A 10 17.62 -3.38 -11.63
CA ILE A 10 16.21 -3.84 -11.68
C ILE A 10 15.97 -4.65 -12.95
N LEU A 11 16.43 -4.19 -14.12
CA LEU A 11 16.30 -4.94 -15.36
C LEU A 11 16.99 -6.30 -15.30
N SER A 12 18.17 -6.39 -14.69
CA SER A 12 18.86 -7.67 -14.52
C SER A 12 18.05 -8.63 -13.68
N ILE A 13 17.55 -8.17 -12.52
CA ILE A 13 16.71 -8.99 -11.63
C ILE A 13 15.44 -9.49 -12.34
N PHE A 14 14.74 -8.61 -13.04
CA PHE A 14 13.51 -8.98 -13.73
C PHE A 14 13.75 -9.88 -14.95
N LYS A 15 14.89 -9.78 -15.62
CA LYS A 15 15.30 -10.75 -16.65
C LYS A 15 15.48 -12.15 -16.04
N ASP A 16 16.15 -12.23 -14.91
CA ASP A 16 16.33 -13.52 -14.21
C ASP A 16 14.99 -14.08 -13.75
N VAL A 17 14.10 -13.24 -13.19
CA VAL A 17 12.74 -13.65 -12.78
C VAL A 17 11.92 -14.15 -13.96
N CYS A 18 11.91 -13.43 -15.08
CA CYS A 18 11.17 -13.83 -16.29
C CYS A 18 11.76 -15.10 -16.97
N ALA A 19 13.03 -15.39 -16.71
CA ALA A 19 13.70 -16.60 -17.24
C ALA A 19 13.42 -17.87 -16.40
N VAL A 20 12.82 -17.75 -15.20
CA VAL A 20 12.48 -18.90 -14.38
C VAL A 20 11.45 -19.77 -15.12
N GLN A 21 11.80 -21.01 -15.33
CA GLN A 21 10.88 -21.96 -15.94
C GLN A 21 9.95 -22.52 -14.85
N ILE A 22 8.67 -22.36 -15.07
CA ILE A 22 7.61 -22.95 -14.25
C ILE A 22 6.83 -23.94 -15.11
N ASP A 23 6.22 -24.91 -14.47
CA ASP A 23 5.46 -25.96 -15.15
C ASP A 23 4.07 -25.45 -15.55
N ASP A 24 4.08 -24.38 -16.39
CA ASP A 24 2.91 -23.83 -17.05
C ASP A 24 3.31 -23.20 -18.40
N ASP A 25 2.31 -22.78 -19.18
CA ASP A 25 2.51 -22.16 -20.50
C ASP A 25 2.66 -20.62 -20.41
N ALA A 26 2.75 -20.05 -19.21
CA ALA A 26 2.86 -18.61 -19.03
C ALA A 26 4.27 -18.11 -19.36
N GLN A 27 4.35 -17.06 -20.16
CA GLN A 27 5.59 -16.38 -20.50
C GLN A 27 5.52 -14.90 -20.10
N PHE A 28 6.60 -14.42 -19.51
CA PHE A 28 6.70 -13.02 -19.08
C PHE A 28 7.68 -12.24 -19.96
N GLU A 29 7.23 -11.11 -20.44
CA GLU A 29 8.03 -10.18 -21.25
C GLU A 29 8.17 -8.84 -20.53
N ILE A 30 9.39 -8.28 -20.47
CA ILE A 30 9.63 -6.93 -19.98
C ILE A 30 9.31 -5.94 -21.08
N VAL A 31 8.29 -5.11 -20.88
CA VAL A 31 7.85 -4.09 -21.84
C VAL A 31 8.62 -2.78 -21.67
N GLY A 32 8.95 -2.41 -20.43
CA GLY A 32 9.69 -1.19 -20.16
C GLY A 32 9.99 -0.97 -18.68
N VAL A 33 10.86 -0.01 -18.43
CA VAL A 33 11.24 0.45 -17.09
C VAL A 33 11.19 1.97 -17.08
N ALA A 34 10.58 2.57 -16.07
CA ALA A 34 10.45 4.01 -15.93
C ALA A 34 10.58 4.44 -14.46
N ASP A 35 11.08 5.64 -14.24
CA ASP A 35 11.09 6.22 -12.91
C ASP A 35 9.69 6.61 -12.47
N ILE A 36 9.40 6.43 -11.20
CA ILE A 36 8.19 6.90 -10.54
C ILE A 36 8.58 7.82 -9.40
N ARG A 37 7.81 8.90 -9.21
CA ARG A 37 8.04 9.90 -8.15
C ARG A 37 9.41 10.56 -8.24
N GLU A 38 9.81 11.02 -9.44
CA GLU A 38 11.09 11.70 -9.67
C GLU A 38 11.34 12.91 -8.75
N THR A 39 10.27 13.51 -8.22
CA THR A 39 10.31 14.68 -7.33
C THR A 39 10.12 14.36 -5.84
N ASP A 40 9.87 13.09 -5.49
CA ASP A 40 9.70 12.66 -4.10
C ASP A 40 11.05 12.28 -3.48
N ASP A 41 11.16 12.42 -2.16
CA ASP A 41 12.31 11.95 -1.36
C ASP A 41 12.52 10.42 -1.45
N TYR A 42 11.61 9.70 -2.08
CA TYR A 42 11.59 8.25 -2.26
C TYR A 42 11.45 7.88 -3.73
N PRO A 43 12.56 7.84 -4.46
CA PRO A 43 12.54 7.41 -5.86
C PRO A 43 12.06 5.96 -5.95
N GLY A 44 11.33 5.67 -6.99
CA GLY A 44 10.89 4.33 -7.33
C GLY A 44 11.10 4.04 -8.81
N ILE A 45 11.16 2.76 -9.15
CA ILE A 45 11.25 2.29 -10.52
C ILE A 45 10.05 1.40 -10.80
N ARG A 46 9.32 1.71 -11.87
CA ARG A 46 8.21 0.90 -12.38
C ARG A 46 8.70 -0.02 -13.47
N VAL A 47 8.48 -1.32 -13.30
CA VAL A 47 8.69 -2.32 -14.33
C VAL A 47 7.35 -2.70 -14.93
N SER A 48 7.19 -2.46 -16.23
CA SER A 48 6.02 -2.89 -16.99
C SER A 48 6.31 -4.23 -17.62
N LEU A 49 5.46 -5.20 -17.35
CA LEU A 49 5.56 -6.58 -17.83
C LEU A 49 4.31 -6.93 -18.63
N LYS A 50 4.43 -7.98 -19.41
CA LYS A 50 3.32 -8.62 -20.09
C LYS A 50 3.36 -10.11 -19.81
N ALA A 51 2.31 -10.64 -19.21
CA ALA A 51 2.11 -12.06 -19.03
C ALA A 51 1.33 -12.60 -20.24
N ASN A 52 1.95 -13.52 -20.98
CA ASN A 52 1.39 -14.13 -22.16
C ASN A 52 1.04 -15.58 -21.85
N TYR A 53 -0.23 -15.91 -21.99
CA TYR A 53 -0.79 -17.26 -21.92
C TYR A 53 -1.76 -17.41 -23.10
N PRO A 54 -1.31 -17.87 -24.26
CA PRO A 54 -2.09 -17.84 -25.49
C PRO A 54 -3.48 -18.48 -25.36
N PRO A 55 -4.59 -17.84 -25.81
CA PRO A 55 -4.62 -16.56 -26.52
C PRO A 55 -4.67 -15.31 -25.59
N ILE A 56 -4.51 -15.46 -24.29
CA ILE A 56 -4.64 -14.40 -23.29
C ILE A 56 -3.29 -13.68 -23.14
N SER A 57 -3.36 -12.36 -23.01
CA SER A 57 -2.20 -11.53 -22.69
C SER A 57 -2.60 -10.41 -21.74
N VAL A 58 -1.94 -10.33 -20.60
CA VAL A 58 -2.29 -9.41 -19.50
C VAL A 58 -1.11 -8.49 -19.18
N PRO A 59 -1.30 -7.16 -19.18
CA PRO A 59 -0.30 -6.23 -18.70
C PRO A 59 -0.16 -6.33 -17.18
N LEU A 60 1.08 -6.33 -16.69
CA LEU A 60 1.41 -6.30 -15.28
C LEU A 60 2.35 -5.14 -14.99
N THR A 61 2.28 -4.62 -13.79
CA THR A 61 3.15 -3.54 -13.33
C THR A 61 3.69 -3.86 -11.96
N VAL A 62 5.00 -3.70 -11.79
CA VAL A 62 5.67 -3.86 -10.50
C VAL A 62 6.39 -2.56 -10.16
N ASP A 63 6.01 -1.93 -9.06
CA ASP A 63 6.69 -0.75 -8.53
C ASP A 63 7.71 -1.18 -7.49
N VAL A 64 8.97 -0.83 -7.72
CA VAL A 64 10.09 -1.11 -6.82
C VAL A 64 10.51 0.18 -6.15
N THR A 65 10.36 0.24 -4.84
CA THR A 65 10.74 1.39 -4.00
C THR A 65 11.78 1.02 -2.98
N THR A 66 12.42 2.02 -2.40
CA THR A 66 13.38 1.85 -1.31
C THR A 66 13.14 2.89 -0.23
N GLY A 67 13.64 2.62 0.97
CA GLY A 67 13.66 3.60 2.05
C GLY A 67 12.52 3.50 3.05
N ASP A 68 11.50 2.68 2.79
CA ASP A 68 10.41 2.47 3.73
C ASP A 68 10.88 1.89 5.07
N LYS A 69 10.27 2.34 6.15
CA LYS A 69 10.54 1.88 7.51
C LYS A 69 9.61 0.74 7.88
N ILE A 70 10.12 -0.48 7.86
CA ILE A 70 9.38 -1.66 8.30
C ILE A 70 9.57 -1.82 9.81
N THR A 71 8.48 -1.91 10.58
CA THR A 71 8.52 -1.94 12.03
C THR A 71 7.83 -3.20 12.57
N PRO A 72 8.52 -4.04 13.34
CA PRO A 72 9.95 -3.99 13.67
C PRO A 72 10.83 -4.45 12.52
N ARG A 73 10.34 -5.34 11.65
CA ARG A 73 10.98 -5.90 10.47
C ARG A 73 9.95 -6.58 9.56
N GLU A 74 10.36 -6.96 8.37
CA GLU A 74 9.60 -7.80 7.46
C GLU A 74 9.20 -9.14 8.11
N ILE A 75 8.04 -9.65 7.71
CA ILE A 75 7.54 -10.97 8.08
C ILE A 75 7.57 -11.90 6.88
N GLU A 76 7.69 -13.19 7.12
CA GLU A 76 7.42 -14.21 6.11
C GLU A 76 5.90 -14.43 6.04
N TYR A 77 5.33 -14.13 4.89
CA TYR A 77 3.89 -14.28 4.65
C TYR A 77 3.65 -15.38 3.62
N THR A 78 2.80 -16.32 3.96
CA THR A 78 2.44 -17.45 3.08
C THR A 78 1.16 -17.16 2.33
N PHE A 79 1.26 -17.16 1.00
CA PHE A 79 0.11 -17.04 0.11
C PHE A 79 -0.36 -18.40 -0.34
N SER A 80 -1.67 -18.59 -0.40
CA SER A 80 -2.30 -19.73 -1.07
C SER A 80 -2.62 -19.36 -2.51
N THR A 81 -2.38 -20.28 -3.44
CA THR A 81 -2.76 -20.10 -4.83
C THR A 81 -4.29 -20.18 -4.98
N LEU A 82 -4.84 -19.53 -6.03
CA LEU A 82 -6.29 -19.44 -6.22
C LEU A 82 -6.93 -20.72 -6.77
N PHE A 83 -6.16 -21.55 -7.46
CA PHE A 83 -6.71 -22.65 -8.26
C PHE A 83 -6.24 -24.05 -7.81
N ASP A 84 -5.34 -24.10 -6.86
CA ASP A 84 -4.81 -25.36 -6.30
C ASP A 84 -4.42 -25.18 -4.83
N ASP A 85 -3.96 -26.25 -4.17
CA ASP A 85 -3.58 -26.25 -2.76
C ASP A 85 -2.12 -25.85 -2.51
N ARG A 86 -1.43 -25.33 -3.53
CA ARG A 86 -0.04 -24.86 -3.36
C ARG A 86 0.03 -23.59 -2.55
N THR A 87 1.13 -23.42 -1.87
CA THR A 87 1.46 -22.20 -1.15
C THR A 87 2.86 -21.74 -1.50
N PHE A 88 3.11 -20.43 -1.38
CA PHE A 88 4.44 -19.87 -1.48
C PHE A 88 4.62 -18.75 -0.44
N SER A 89 5.83 -18.61 0.07
CA SER A 89 6.16 -17.61 1.07
C SER A 89 6.98 -16.47 0.47
N VAL A 90 6.67 -15.25 0.87
CA VAL A 90 7.40 -14.04 0.51
C VAL A 90 7.66 -13.19 1.74
N LEU A 91 8.69 -12.37 1.69
CA LEU A 91 8.89 -11.32 2.69
C LEU A 91 7.88 -10.20 2.44
N ALA A 92 7.11 -9.86 3.45
CA ALA A 92 6.06 -8.86 3.38
C ALA A 92 6.14 -7.88 4.57
N TYR A 93 5.43 -6.77 4.45
CA TYR A 93 5.17 -5.89 5.59
C TYR A 93 4.17 -6.55 6.52
N ASN A 94 4.36 -6.36 7.83
CA ASN A 94 3.34 -6.71 8.80
C ASN A 94 2.16 -5.72 8.73
N LEU A 95 1.05 -6.08 9.36
CA LEU A 95 -0.19 -5.31 9.34
C LEU A 95 0.03 -3.87 9.84
N GLU A 96 0.80 -3.72 10.91
CA GLU A 96 1.06 -2.43 11.55
C GLU A 96 1.86 -1.48 10.64
N THR A 97 2.86 -1.98 9.91
CA THR A 97 3.59 -1.17 8.93
C THR A 97 2.68 -0.71 7.80
N VAL A 98 1.85 -1.62 7.26
CA VAL A 98 0.89 -1.28 6.19
C VAL A 98 -0.10 -0.22 6.66
N LEU A 99 -0.69 -0.40 7.84
CA LEU A 99 -1.63 0.58 8.41
C LEU A 99 -0.95 1.93 8.67
N ALA A 100 0.25 1.93 9.24
CA ALA A 100 1.00 3.15 9.54
C ALA A 100 1.29 3.99 8.28
N GLU A 101 1.71 3.35 7.19
CA GLU A 101 1.96 4.04 5.93
C GLU A 101 0.69 4.64 5.32
N LYS A 102 -0.44 3.94 5.41
CA LYS A 102 -1.71 4.43 4.89
C LYS A 102 -2.29 5.55 5.75
N LEU A 103 -2.25 5.41 7.08
CA LEU A 103 -2.67 6.46 8.02
C LEU A 103 -1.84 7.73 7.83
N GLU A 104 -0.51 7.58 7.76
CA GLU A 104 0.37 8.71 7.51
C GLU A 104 0.03 9.39 6.18
N THR A 105 -0.15 8.62 5.10
CA THR A 105 -0.49 9.16 3.78
C THR A 105 -1.82 9.91 3.79
N VAL A 106 -2.84 9.40 4.46
CA VAL A 106 -4.16 10.06 4.56
C VAL A 106 -4.03 11.36 5.34
N LEU A 107 -3.39 11.33 6.50
CA LEU A 107 -3.29 12.49 7.38
C LEU A 107 -2.34 13.57 6.82
N SER A 108 -1.19 13.17 6.25
CA SER A 108 -0.23 14.13 5.70
C SER A 108 -0.74 14.84 4.45
N ARG A 109 -1.50 14.14 3.60
CA ARG A 109 -2.11 14.72 2.39
C ARG A 109 -3.40 15.48 2.67
N ASN A 110 -4.07 15.18 3.76
CA ASN A 110 -5.28 15.86 4.20
C ASN A 110 -6.29 16.00 3.04
N ILE A 111 -6.87 17.18 2.83
CA ILE A 111 -7.84 17.47 1.74
C ILE A 111 -7.24 17.36 0.33
N ALA A 112 -5.92 17.37 0.19
CA ALA A 112 -5.22 17.17 -1.08
C ALA A 112 -5.05 15.69 -1.45
N ASN A 113 -5.57 14.77 -0.63
CA ASN A 113 -5.49 13.34 -0.91
C ASN A 113 -6.35 12.97 -2.13
N THR A 114 -5.74 12.28 -3.10
CA THR A 114 -6.41 11.80 -4.32
C THR A 114 -6.54 10.27 -4.36
N ARG A 115 -6.33 9.58 -3.23
CA ARG A 115 -6.24 8.13 -3.12
C ARG A 115 -7.36 7.54 -2.26
N PRO A 116 -8.59 7.43 -2.77
CA PRO A 116 -9.72 6.87 -2.01
C PRO A 116 -9.48 5.42 -1.56
N ARG A 117 -8.62 4.69 -2.29
CA ARG A 117 -8.24 3.33 -1.91
C ARG A 117 -7.55 3.25 -0.55
N ASP A 118 -6.76 4.26 -0.14
CA ASP A 118 -6.11 4.23 1.17
C ASP A 118 -7.14 4.28 2.31
N TYR A 119 -8.25 5.01 2.13
CA TYR A 119 -9.38 5.01 3.07
C TYR A 119 -10.06 3.64 3.16
N TYR A 120 -10.30 3.02 1.99
CA TYR A 120 -10.84 1.66 1.93
C TYR A 120 -9.94 0.65 2.64
N ASP A 121 -8.65 0.68 2.33
CA ASP A 121 -7.69 -0.28 2.87
C ASP A 121 -7.57 -0.16 4.39
N ILE A 122 -7.58 1.08 4.95
CA ILE A 122 -7.60 1.28 6.41
C ILE A 122 -8.88 0.70 7.02
N TYR A 123 -10.03 1.01 6.44
CA TYR A 123 -11.32 0.52 6.92
C TYR A 123 -11.37 -1.00 6.93
N ILE A 124 -11.05 -1.65 5.79
CA ILE A 124 -11.18 -3.09 5.66
C ILE A 124 -10.15 -3.85 6.52
N LEU A 125 -8.91 -3.37 6.58
CA LEU A 125 -7.89 -3.98 7.42
C LEU A 125 -8.22 -3.87 8.91
N SER A 126 -8.71 -2.72 9.36
CA SER A 126 -9.14 -2.55 10.76
C SER A 126 -10.38 -3.36 11.11
N THR A 127 -11.30 -3.53 10.16
CA THR A 127 -12.54 -4.29 10.37
C THR A 127 -12.29 -5.80 10.40
N LEU A 128 -11.49 -6.32 9.46
CA LEU A 128 -11.27 -7.76 9.31
C LEU A 128 -10.11 -8.30 10.16
N ARG A 129 -9.13 -7.45 10.46
CA ARG A 129 -7.89 -7.86 11.13
C ARG A 129 -7.49 -6.98 12.32
N GLY A 130 -8.39 -6.12 12.78
CA GLY A 130 -8.11 -5.20 13.90
C GLY A 130 -7.71 -5.92 15.18
N ASP A 131 -8.27 -7.09 15.43
CA ASP A 131 -7.96 -7.92 16.61
C ASP A 131 -6.54 -8.53 16.55
N GLU A 132 -5.96 -8.66 15.35
CA GLU A 132 -4.58 -9.15 15.15
C GLU A 132 -3.55 -8.01 15.30
N CYS A 133 -3.98 -6.75 15.27
CA CYS A 133 -3.11 -5.59 15.27
C CYS A 133 -2.59 -5.28 16.67
N ASP A 134 -1.28 -5.29 16.84
CA ASP A 134 -0.62 -4.80 18.05
C ASP A 134 -0.59 -3.26 18.04
N LYS A 135 -1.41 -2.64 18.89
CA LYS A 135 -1.54 -1.18 18.96
C LYS A 135 -0.25 -0.46 19.39
N ALA A 136 0.56 -1.08 20.25
CA ALA A 136 1.85 -0.49 20.65
C ALA A 136 2.83 -0.53 19.48
N LEU A 137 2.83 -1.61 18.71
CA LEU A 137 3.62 -1.75 17.51
C LEU A 137 3.14 -0.81 16.40
N LEU A 138 1.83 -0.67 16.20
CA LEU A 138 1.24 0.27 15.24
C LEU A 138 1.63 1.72 15.58
N ARG A 139 1.57 2.11 16.86
CA ARG A 139 2.04 3.42 17.31
C ARG A 139 3.51 3.62 16.93
N GLN A 140 4.38 2.66 17.23
CA GLN A 140 5.80 2.74 16.90
C GLN A 140 6.03 2.81 15.39
N ALA A 141 5.27 2.05 14.59
CA ALA A 141 5.34 2.11 13.14
C ALA A 141 4.91 3.48 12.62
N MET A 142 3.83 4.05 13.16
CA MET A 142 3.32 5.37 12.80
C MET A 142 4.33 6.48 13.13
N GLU A 143 4.92 6.47 14.32
CA GLU A 143 5.96 7.42 14.74
C GLU A 143 7.17 7.38 13.80
N ARG A 144 7.68 6.18 13.48
CA ARG A 144 8.83 6.00 12.60
C ARG A 144 8.55 6.40 11.15
N THR A 145 7.34 6.10 10.65
CA THR A 145 6.92 6.48 9.30
C THR A 145 6.79 7.99 9.19
N ALA A 146 6.12 8.62 10.17
CA ALA A 146 5.95 10.08 10.21
C ALA A 146 7.29 10.82 10.37
N GLU A 147 8.19 10.34 11.22
CA GLU A 147 9.54 10.89 11.36
C GLU A 147 10.31 10.81 10.04
N LYS A 148 10.30 9.64 9.42
CA LYS A 148 11.00 9.41 8.15
C LYS A 148 10.49 10.32 7.03
N ARG A 149 9.18 10.59 6.98
CA ARG A 149 8.53 11.43 5.96
C ARG A 149 8.45 12.92 6.35
N GLY A 150 9.01 13.30 7.50
CA GLY A 150 8.99 14.68 7.98
C GLY A 150 7.60 15.19 8.37
N SER A 151 6.66 14.28 8.60
CA SER A 151 5.24 14.58 8.88
C SER A 151 4.85 14.41 10.36
N SER A 152 5.80 14.33 11.29
CA SER A 152 5.56 14.01 12.71
C SER A 152 4.48 14.86 13.40
N LYS A 153 4.20 16.08 12.90
CA LYS A 153 3.13 16.94 13.42
C LYS A 153 1.75 16.33 13.32
N ILE A 154 1.52 15.43 12.35
CA ILE A 154 0.22 14.77 12.18
C ILE A 154 -0.19 13.97 13.42
N LEU A 155 0.77 13.47 14.21
CA LEU A 155 0.50 12.71 15.43
C LEU A 155 -0.22 13.53 16.51
N THR A 156 0.00 14.84 16.54
CA THR A 156 -0.68 15.74 17.48
C THR A 156 -1.83 16.50 16.83
N GLN A 157 -1.81 16.70 15.53
CA GLN A 157 -2.80 17.50 14.79
C GLN A 157 -3.87 16.64 14.11
N TYR A 158 -3.85 15.31 14.29
CA TYR A 158 -4.81 14.43 13.63
C TYR A 158 -6.29 14.76 13.93
N PRO A 159 -6.69 15.27 15.12
CA PRO A 159 -8.10 15.58 15.36
C PRO A 159 -8.59 16.70 14.44
N GLU A 160 -7.80 17.77 14.30
CA GLU A 160 -8.11 18.91 13.42
C GLU A 160 -8.08 18.47 11.95
N ILE A 161 -7.07 17.67 11.55
CA ILE A 161 -6.95 17.11 10.21
C ILE A 161 -8.16 16.23 9.87
N MET A 162 -8.60 15.37 10.78
CA MET A 162 -9.76 14.52 10.57
C MET A 162 -11.06 15.31 10.45
N GLN A 163 -11.18 16.44 11.16
CA GLN A 163 -12.31 17.33 10.98
C GLN A 163 -12.32 17.93 9.56
N GLU A 164 -11.18 18.45 9.08
CA GLU A 164 -11.07 18.99 7.72
C GLU A 164 -11.38 17.93 6.64
N ILE A 165 -10.89 16.70 6.82
CA ILE A 165 -11.17 15.56 5.94
C ILE A 165 -12.68 15.28 5.89
N ARG A 166 -13.35 15.18 7.03
CA ARG A 166 -14.80 14.89 7.11
C ARG A 166 -15.65 15.98 6.44
N GLU A 167 -15.27 17.23 6.58
CA GLU A 167 -15.96 18.39 6.02
C GLU A 167 -15.69 18.58 4.52
N SER A 168 -14.73 17.84 3.94
CA SER A 168 -14.32 18.00 2.55
C SER A 168 -15.32 17.37 1.56
N ASP A 169 -16.10 18.21 0.89
CA ASP A 169 -16.97 17.78 -0.22
C ASP A 169 -16.19 17.13 -1.38
N THR A 170 -14.94 17.52 -1.57
CA THR A 170 -14.09 16.98 -2.63
C THR A 170 -13.73 15.53 -2.34
N LEU A 171 -13.28 15.22 -1.12
CA LEU A 171 -12.96 13.85 -0.72
C LEU A 171 -14.22 12.97 -0.73
N ARG A 172 -15.34 13.47 -0.25
CA ARG A 172 -16.63 12.76 -0.28
C ARG A 172 -17.06 12.44 -1.71
N ARG A 173 -16.90 13.37 -2.65
CA ARG A 173 -17.18 13.09 -4.09
C ARG A 173 -16.20 12.06 -4.68
N GLN A 174 -14.93 12.11 -4.33
CA GLN A 174 -13.94 11.11 -4.77
C GLN A 174 -14.29 9.72 -4.23
N TRP A 175 -14.65 9.62 -2.95
CA TRP A 175 -15.12 8.38 -2.35
C TRP A 175 -16.35 7.83 -3.04
N ASN A 176 -17.37 8.67 -3.24
CA ASN A 176 -18.61 8.27 -3.92
C ASN A 176 -18.38 7.78 -5.36
N LYS A 177 -17.37 8.34 -6.05
CA LYS A 177 -16.97 7.81 -7.36
C LYS A 177 -16.34 6.44 -7.23
N TYR A 178 -15.37 6.30 -6.30
CA TYR A 178 -14.66 5.05 -6.04
C TYR A 178 -15.62 3.93 -5.63
N SER A 179 -16.53 4.17 -4.68
CA SER A 179 -17.47 3.16 -4.19
C SER A 179 -18.50 2.70 -5.25
N ARG A 180 -18.78 3.54 -6.26
CA ARG A 180 -19.60 3.13 -7.42
C ARG A 180 -18.84 2.31 -8.44
N GLU A 181 -17.54 2.53 -8.56
CA GLU A 181 -16.67 1.83 -9.50
C GLU A 181 -16.29 0.44 -9.00
N TYR A 182 -16.20 0.26 -7.66
CA TYR A 182 -15.75 -0.98 -7.04
C TYR A 182 -16.83 -1.58 -6.13
N ASP A 183 -17.40 -2.70 -6.53
CA ASP A 183 -18.51 -3.36 -5.82
C ASP A 183 -18.16 -3.71 -4.36
N TYR A 184 -16.92 -4.02 -4.06
CA TYR A 184 -16.47 -4.32 -2.70
C TYR A 184 -16.50 -3.10 -1.74
N ALA A 185 -16.56 -1.88 -2.28
CA ALA A 185 -16.63 -0.65 -1.49
C ALA A 185 -18.04 -0.05 -1.42
N LYS A 186 -19.02 -0.64 -2.13
CA LYS A 186 -20.32 -0.05 -2.40
C LYS A 186 -21.16 0.23 -1.16
N GLU A 187 -21.09 -0.66 -0.18
CA GLU A 187 -21.86 -0.55 1.08
C GLU A 187 -21.14 0.26 2.18
N ILE A 188 -19.93 0.79 1.88
CA ILE A 188 -19.12 1.53 2.84
C ILE A 188 -19.29 3.02 2.58
N SER A 189 -19.72 3.77 3.58
CA SER A 189 -19.80 5.24 3.47
C SER A 189 -18.43 5.90 3.67
N PHE A 190 -18.27 7.14 3.20
CA PHE A 190 -17.07 7.93 3.50
C PHE A 190 -16.90 8.16 5.01
N ASP A 191 -18.03 8.33 5.71
CA ASP A 191 -18.03 8.56 7.15
C ASP A 191 -17.55 7.31 7.91
N ASP A 192 -17.94 6.08 7.47
CA ASP A 192 -17.42 4.84 8.04
C ASP A 192 -15.90 4.74 7.94
N THR A 193 -15.33 5.15 6.80
CA THR A 193 -13.87 5.15 6.63
C THR A 193 -13.18 6.17 7.52
N CYS A 194 -13.78 7.36 7.68
CA CYS A 194 -13.27 8.38 8.59
C CYS A 194 -13.37 7.94 10.05
N ASP A 195 -14.44 7.25 10.44
CA ASP A 195 -14.62 6.70 11.79
C ASP A 195 -13.56 5.65 12.11
N ALA A 196 -13.25 4.77 11.15
CA ALA A 196 -12.19 3.78 11.30
C ALA A 196 -10.81 4.45 11.53
N ILE A 197 -10.47 5.47 10.75
CA ILE A 197 -9.21 6.21 10.90
C ILE A 197 -9.15 6.90 12.27
N GLN A 198 -10.22 7.62 12.64
CA GLN A 198 -10.30 8.32 13.91
C GLN A 198 -10.14 7.37 15.09
N LYS A 199 -10.86 6.24 15.06
CA LYS A 199 -10.79 5.22 16.11
C LYS A 199 -9.37 4.68 16.29
N ILE A 200 -8.70 4.30 15.19
CA ILE A 200 -7.33 3.80 15.24
C ILE A 200 -6.40 4.85 15.85
N MET A 201 -6.46 6.10 15.37
CA MET A 201 -5.61 7.17 15.87
C MET A 201 -5.85 7.47 17.36
N ASP A 202 -7.12 7.47 17.79
CA ASP A 202 -7.47 7.65 19.21
C ASP A 202 -6.93 6.51 20.09
N GLU A 203 -6.86 5.29 19.56
CA GLU A 203 -6.36 4.13 20.30
C GLU A 203 -4.83 4.10 20.41
N ILE A 204 -4.11 4.62 19.42
CA ILE A 204 -2.64 4.55 19.39
C ILE A 204 -1.95 5.82 19.90
N ILE A 205 -2.63 6.96 19.92
CA ILE A 205 -2.01 8.24 20.33
C ILE A 205 -2.36 8.63 21.79
N LYS A 206 -3.46 8.15 22.31
CA LYS A 206 -3.81 8.30 23.76
C LYS A 206 -3.00 7.32 24.58
#